data_83e34998396a2396f96244e3c748f57f
#
_entry.id   83e34998396a2396f96244e3c748f57f
#
_cell.length_a   1.000
_cell.length_b   1.000
_cell.length_c   1.000
_cell.angle_alpha   90.00
_cell.angle_beta   90.00
_cell.angle_gamma   90.00
#
_symmetry.space_group_name_H-M   'P 1'
#
loop_
_entity.id
_entity.type
_entity.pdbx_description
1 polymer ?
#
loop_
_entity_poly.entity_id
_entity_poly.type
_entity_poly.pdbx_seq_one_letter_code
_entity_poly.pdbx_strand_id
1 'polypeptide(L)'
;MAHTARGESSSSSDPRYSTPNWKYDVFLSFTGKDTRLKFLDHLDKAFERSGIKTFKDDKDLERGKVIKEDLLQAIEDSLCAVVVISENYAKSTWCLEELQKILKASEILDRRVFPIFYDVDPADVRHQRKRFQEAMDEHEDRFREDNVKVHTWRSALCEIANLSGWDTRGRQEADLIEEIVREVWAYIIPKLPSHVDNLVGIESRARDIMSLLEIGVDDRRFVGIWGMGGVGKTTLARVVFEKLSHKFEVCCFLVNVRETFEKEGHVVSLQRKLLSPLKIKGMEISDDYEGMKMITKLLCSKKVLLVIDDVDHQKQLNNLAKSPYWFGKGSRIIFTTRDKHLLTSFEVDEQRIYEMKTMEGDESLQLFSNKAFNKGHPPDEAYWKLSKSVVEQAAGLPLALEVLGYFLRGREKDKWIGALDKLKKSYIDKDIYPVLKISYDGLDEQQQRS
;
A
#
# COMPACT_ATOMS: atom_id res chain seq x y z
N MET A 1 16.00 -7.25 54.68
CA MET A 1 16.56 -7.36 53.33
C MET A 1 15.41 -7.64 52.38
N ALA A 2 14.94 -6.63 51.69
CA ALA A 2 13.80 -6.72 50.79
C ALA A 2 14.32 -6.73 49.35
N HIS A 3 14.13 -7.83 48.66
CA HIS A 3 14.38 -7.93 47.21
C HIS A 3 13.18 -7.39 46.46
N THR A 4 13.33 -6.21 45.87
CA THR A 4 12.40 -5.66 44.88
C THR A 4 12.68 -6.33 43.54
N ALA A 5 11.75 -7.19 43.09
CA ALA A 5 11.71 -7.70 41.76
C ALA A 5 11.16 -6.58 40.82
N ARG A 6 12.00 -6.12 39.89
CA ARG A 6 11.58 -5.29 38.78
C ARG A 6 10.78 -6.15 37.81
N GLY A 7 9.49 -5.82 37.63
CA GLY A 7 8.68 -6.41 36.59
C GLY A 7 9.13 -5.92 35.22
N GLU A 8 9.55 -6.84 34.38
CA GLU A 8 9.69 -6.61 32.93
C GLU A 8 8.29 -6.42 32.32
N SER A 9 8.02 -5.22 31.86
CA SER A 9 6.85 -4.93 31.05
C SER A 9 7.04 -5.51 29.65
N SER A 10 6.55 -6.73 29.44
CA SER A 10 6.39 -7.27 28.09
C SER A 10 5.33 -6.44 27.37
N SER A 11 5.75 -5.57 26.46
CA SER A 11 4.87 -4.92 25.50
C SER A 11 4.31 -6.01 24.58
N SER A 12 3.07 -6.44 24.88
CA SER A 12 2.32 -7.28 23.96
C SER A 12 1.97 -6.42 22.72
N SER A 13 2.71 -6.62 21.64
CA SER A 13 2.35 -6.09 20.31
C SER A 13 0.97 -6.65 19.93
N ASP A 14 0.03 -5.75 19.70
CA ASP A 14 -1.32 -6.08 19.24
C ASP A 14 -1.22 -6.78 17.86
N PRO A 15 -1.67 -8.04 17.69
CA PRO A 15 -1.54 -8.77 16.42
C PRO A 15 -2.28 -8.13 15.23
N ARG A 16 -3.04 -7.06 15.49
CA ARG A 16 -3.82 -6.33 14.48
C ARG A 16 -3.00 -5.32 13.67
N TYR A 17 -1.79 -5.01 14.12
CA TYR A 17 -0.85 -4.19 13.38
C TYR A 17 0.39 -5.05 13.13
N SER A 18 0.41 -5.77 12.01
CA SER A 18 1.64 -6.37 11.53
C SER A 18 2.61 -5.22 11.23
N THR A 19 3.65 -5.12 12.04
CA THR A 19 4.78 -4.24 11.71
C THR A 19 5.39 -4.73 10.41
N PRO A 20 5.88 -3.85 9.53
CA PRO A 20 6.63 -4.26 8.35
C PRO A 20 7.75 -5.24 8.75
N ASN A 21 7.99 -6.26 7.93
CA ASN A 21 9.08 -7.23 8.14
C ASN A 21 10.49 -6.60 8.02
N TRP A 22 10.58 -5.26 7.96
CA TRP A 22 11.83 -4.50 7.89
C TRP A 22 11.86 -3.40 8.95
N LYS A 23 13.06 -3.09 9.41
CA LYS A 23 13.32 -2.07 10.44
C LYS A 23 13.46 -0.67 9.81
N TYR A 24 14.00 -0.61 8.59
CA TYR A 24 14.23 0.61 7.83
C TYR A 24 13.59 0.52 6.44
N ASP A 25 13.06 1.62 5.93
CA ASP A 25 12.51 1.68 4.58
C ASP A 25 13.63 1.74 3.54
N VAL A 26 14.70 2.47 3.84
CA VAL A 26 15.83 2.72 2.93
C VAL A 26 17.15 2.55 3.66
N PHE A 27 18.06 1.77 3.07
CA PHE A 27 19.49 1.78 3.39
C PHE A 27 20.20 2.81 2.49
N LEU A 28 20.91 3.79 3.09
CA LEU A 28 21.66 4.80 2.35
C LEU A 28 23.15 4.45 2.34
N SER A 29 23.69 4.06 1.14
CA SER A 29 25.12 3.86 0.93
C SER A 29 25.73 5.06 0.21
N PHE A 30 26.82 5.62 0.74
CA PHE A 30 27.51 6.79 0.21
C PHE A 30 28.93 6.91 0.74
N THR A 31 29.76 7.77 0.10
CA THR A 31 31.06 8.17 0.67
C THR A 31 30.96 9.54 1.35
N GLY A 32 31.35 9.59 2.62
CA GLY A 32 31.23 10.79 3.43
C GLY A 32 32.10 11.98 3.01
N LYS A 33 33.09 11.77 2.16
CA LYS A 33 34.02 12.86 1.73
C LYS A 33 33.39 13.81 0.70
N ASP A 34 32.51 13.30 -0.19
CA ASP A 34 32.01 14.05 -1.34
C ASP A 34 30.60 14.58 -1.16
N THR A 35 29.76 13.86 -0.44
CA THR A 35 28.31 14.05 -0.47
C THR A 35 27.70 14.55 0.83
N ARG A 36 28.46 14.51 1.94
CA ARG A 36 27.93 14.71 3.31
C ARG A 36 27.36 16.10 3.61
N LEU A 37 27.92 17.15 3.02
CA LEU A 37 27.59 18.53 3.44
C LEU A 37 26.54 19.24 2.59
N LYS A 38 26.03 18.61 1.52
CA LYS A 38 25.07 19.25 0.62
C LYS A 38 23.93 18.29 0.23
N PHE A 39 24.15 17.48 -0.81
CA PHE A 39 23.11 16.66 -1.44
C PHE A 39 22.53 15.61 -0.49
N LEU A 40 23.38 14.85 0.19
CA LEU A 40 22.95 13.75 1.04
C LEU A 40 22.11 14.23 2.24
N ASP A 41 22.51 15.35 2.87
CA ASP A 41 21.75 15.93 3.97
C ASP A 41 20.39 16.44 3.52
N HIS A 42 20.29 16.99 2.30
CA HIS A 42 19.02 17.41 1.72
C HIS A 42 18.14 16.21 1.38
N LEU A 43 18.72 15.16 0.79
CA LEU A 43 18.00 13.92 0.45
C LEU A 43 17.47 13.22 1.70
N ASP A 44 18.30 13.05 2.72
CA ASP A 44 17.92 12.42 3.96
C ASP A 44 16.82 13.20 4.71
N LYS A 45 16.97 14.53 4.81
CA LYS A 45 15.89 15.37 5.37
C LYS A 45 14.61 15.31 4.56
N ALA A 46 14.71 15.13 3.24
CA ALA A 46 13.53 14.96 2.39
C ALA A 46 12.86 13.61 2.64
N PHE A 47 13.63 12.53 2.82
CA PHE A 47 13.11 11.24 3.25
C PHE A 47 12.44 11.32 4.63
N GLU A 48 13.10 11.91 5.62
CA GLU A 48 12.57 12.09 6.97
C GLU A 48 11.25 12.89 6.98
N ARG A 49 11.21 14.04 6.27
CA ARG A 49 9.98 14.86 6.11
C ARG A 49 8.85 14.11 5.43
N SER A 50 9.19 13.19 4.56
CA SER A 50 8.23 12.33 3.87
C SER A 50 7.85 11.09 4.66
N GLY A 51 8.38 10.89 5.87
CA GLY A 51 8.11 9.73 6.72
C GLY A 51 8.82 8.45 6.29
N ILE A 52 9.82 8.53 5.42
CA ILE A 52 10.68 7.39 5.03
C ILE A 52 11.78 7.22 6.07
N LYS A 53 11.82 6.05 6.70
CA LYS A 53 12.83 5.73 7.72
C LYS A 53 14.10 5.23 7.06
N THR A 54 15.18 6.02 7.15
CA THR A 54 16.48 5.70 6.57
C THR A 54 17.42 5.10 7.61
N PHE A 55 18.32 4.20 7.18
CA PHE A 55 19.54 3.84 7.91
C PHE A 55 20.74 4.55 7.28
N LYS A 56 21.56 5.18 8.11
CA LYS A 56 22.83 5.84 7.73
C LYS A 56 23.97 5.33 8.61
N ASP A 57 25.05 4.96 8.00
CA ASP A 57 26.24 4.42 8.67
C ASP A 57 26.79 5.30 9.83
N ASP A 58 26.65 6.61 9.74
CA ASP A 58 27.28 7.56 10.70
C ASP A 58 26.48 7.85 11.97
N LYS A 59 25.15 7.70 11.95
CA LYS A 59 24.28 8.11 13.06
C LYS A 59 23.69 6.93 13.84
N ASP A 60 23.52 5.80 13.15
CA ASP A 60 22.71 4.69 13.63
C ASP A 60 23.54 3.53 14.20
N LEU A 61 24.88 3.60 14.08
CA LEU A 61 25.79 2.61 14.68
C LEU A 61 25.95 2.86 16.18
N GLU A 62 25.61 1.87 16.99
CA GLU A 62 25.83 1.91 18.44
C GLU A 62 27.33 1.95 18.75
N ARG A 63 27.77 2.96 19.51
CA ARG A 63 29.16 3.07 19.93
C ARG A 63 29.58 1.87 20.76
N GLY A 64 30.63 1.16 20.32
CA GLY A 64 31.22 0.02 21.03
C GLY A 64 30.84 -1.35 20.48
N LYS A 65 30.01 -1.44 19.42
CA LYS A 65 29.74 -2.69 18.71
C LYS A 65 30.64 -2.89 17.47
N VAL A 66 30.67 -4.13 16.95
CA VAL A 66 31.41 -4.48 15.74
C VAL A 66 30.65 -3.93 14.53
N ILE A 67 31.12 -2.79 14.01
CA ILE A 67 30.53 -2.00 12.90
C ILE A 67 30.09 -2.88 11.71
N LYS A 68 30.81 -3.95 11.40
CA LYS A 68 30.59 -4.79 10.23
C LYS A 68 29.34 -5.67 10.34
N GLU A 69 29.00 -6.14 11.52
CA GLU A 69 27.83 -7.01 11.75
C GLU A 69 26.53 -6.18 11.79
N ASP A 70 26.54 -5.03 12.46
CA ASP A 70 25.39 -4.13 12.54
C ASP A 70 25.00 -3.56 11.16
N LEU A 71 25.99 -3.30 10.31
CA LEU A 71 25.76 -2.81 8.96
C LEU A 71 25.14 -3.87 8.04
N LEU A 72 25.62 -5.10 8.13
CA LEU A 72 25.06 -6.22 7.39
C LEU A 72 23.60 -6.46 7.76
N GLN A 73 23.33 -6.45 9.03
CA GLN A 73 21.98 -6.60 9.55
C GLN A 73 21.09 -5.43 9.07
N ALA A 74 21.61 -4.19 9.05
CA ALA A 74 20.85 -3.05 8.56
C ALA A 74 20.51 -3.13 7.06
N ILE A 75 21.41 -3.69 6.24
CA ILE A 75 21.12 -3.97 4.82
C ILE A 75 19.98 -5.00 4.70
N GLU A 76 20.05 -6.08 5.49
CA GLU A 76 19.03 -7.13 5.51
C GLU A 76 17.70 -6.64 6.11
N ASP A 77 17.74 -5.74 7.08
CA ASP A 77 16.58 -5.13 7.75
C ASP A 77 15.97 -3.96 6.96
N SER A 78 16.51 -3.60 5.80
CA SER A 78 16.01 -2.49 4.96
C SER A 78 15.19 -3.00 3.78
N LEU A 79 14.09 -2.32 3.46
CA LEU A 79 13.20 -2.69 2.35
C LEU A 79 13.83 -2.45 0.97
N CYS A 80 14.60 -1.39 0.82
CA CYS A 80 15.34 -1.07 -0.39
C CYS A 80 16.65 -0.35 -0.05
N ALA A 81 17.51 -0.16 -1.05
CA ALA A 81 18.74 0.59 -0.89
C ALA A 81 18.80 1.76 -1.88
N VAL A 82 19.30 2.91 -1.43
CA VAL A 82 19.70 4.05 -2.26
C VAL A 82 21.21 4.16 -2.19
N VAL A 83 21.89 4.06 -3.33
CA VAL A 83 23.34 4.06 -3.44
C VAL A 83 23.78 5.33 -4.16
N VAL A 84 24.47 6.24 -3.44
CA VAL A 84 24.97 7.51 -3.98
C VAL A 84 26.43 7.34 -4.39
N ILE A 85 26.65 7.18 -5.69
CA ILE A 85 27.96 6.97 -6.28
C ILE A 85 28.55 8.33 -6.69
N SER A 86 29.61 8.73 -6.00
CA SER A 86 30.38 9.93 -6.28
C SER A 86 31.80 9.60 -6.77
N GLU A 87 32.59 10.59 -7.11
CA GLU A 87 33.94 10.44 -7.67
C GLU A 87 34.89 9.60 -6.77
N ASN A 88 34.76 9.69 -5.45
CA ASN A 88 35.58 8.95 -4.49
C ASN A 88 34.92 7.69 -3.93
N TYR A 89 33.73 7.31 -4.42
CA TYR A 89 33.02 6.12 -3.92
C TYR A 89 33.88 4.85 -4.03
N ALA A 90 34.52 4.65 -5.20
CA ALA A 90 35.36 3.48 -5.45
C ALA A 90 36.68 3.46 -4.66
N LYS A 91 37.14 4.59 -4.08
CA LYS A 91 38.33 4.61 -3.22
C LYS A 91 38.07 3.98 -1.84
N SER A 92 36.83 3.92 -1.41
CA SER A 92 36.45 3.35 -0.13
C SER A 92 36.22 1.84 -0.25
N THR A 93 37.12 1.05 0.33
CA THR A 93 36.93 -0.42 0.42
C THR A 93 35.65 -0.77 1.15
N TRP A 94 35.24 0.08 2.09
CA TRP A 94 34.00 -0.06 2.86
C TRP A 94 32.77 0.10 1.95
N CYS A 95 32.69 1.17 1.17
CA CYS A 95 31.58 1.39 0.21
C CYS A 95 31.50 0.27 -0.84
N LEU A 96 32.64 -0.26 -1.29
CA LEU A 96 32.67 -1.36 -2.24
C LEU A 96 32.18 -2.70 -1.61
N GLU A 97 32.52 -2.95 -0.34
CA GLU A 97 32.00 -4.10 0.40
C GLU A 97 30.50 -3.97 0.66
N GLU A 98 30.01 -2.78 1.01
CA GLU A 98 28.57 -2.49 1.14
C GLU A 98 27.84 -2.74 -0.18
N LEU A 99 28.34 -2.16 -1.28
CA LEU A 99 27.72 -2.29 -2.60
C LEU A 99 27.55 -3.76 -3.00
N GLN A 100 28.60 -4.57 -2.83
CA GLN A 100 28.54 -5.99 -3.10
C GLN A 100 27.43 -6.69 -2.31
N LYS A 101 27.28 -6.33 -1.04
CA LYS A 101 26.27 -6.93 -0.16
C LYS A 101 24.86 -6.44 -0.46
N ILE A 102 24.70 -5.16 -0.78
CA ILE A 102 23.43 -4.57 -1.23
C ILE A 102 22.93 -5.31 -2.48
N LEU A 103 23.80 -5.48 -3.49
CA LEU A 103 23.43 -6.16 -4.73
C LEU A 103 23.07 -7.63 -4.48
N LYS A 104 23.86 -8.35 -3.69
CA LYS A 104 23.56 -9.72 -3.32
C LYS A 104 22.24 -9.85 -2.52
N ALA A 105 22.00 -8.95 -1.55
CA ALA A 105 20.76 -8.93 -0.79
C ALA A 105 19.56 -8.59 -1.69
N SER A 106 19.73 -7.69 -2.67
CA SER A 106 18.68 -7.32 -3.62
C SER A 106 18.25 -8.50 -4.48
N GLU A 107 19.19 -9.32 -4.95
CA GLU A 107 18.90 -10.51 -5.74
C GLU A 107 18.17 -11.58 -4.90
N ILE A 108 18.66 -11.88 -3.69
CA ILE A 108 18.09 -12.93 -2.82
C ILE A 108 16.70 -12.56 -2.29
N LEU A 109 16.48 -11.30 -1.93
CA LEU A 109 15.29 -10.82 -1.24
C LEU A 109 14.29 -10.10 -2.18
N ASP A 110 14.55 -10.09 -3.48
CA ASP A 110 13.78 -9.36 -4.50
C ASP A 110 13.54 -7.89 -4.11
N ARG A 111 14.62 -7.21 -3.70
CA ARG A 111 14.60 -5.81 -3.24
C ARG A 111 15.17 -4.89 -4.31
N ARG A 112 14.63 -3.67 -4.40
CA ARG A 112 15.08 -2.69 -5.39
C ARG A 112 16.27 -1.90 -4.88
N VAL A 113 17.26 -1.68 -5.77
CA VAL A 113 18.37 -0.77 -5.56
C VAL A 113 18.18 0.46 -6.45
N PHE A 114 18.34 1.64 -5.87
CA PHE A 114 18.18 2.93 -6.53
C PHE A 114 19.53 3.64 -6.62
N PRO A 115 20.24 3.58 -7.76
CA PRO A 115 21.50 4.26 -7.92
C PRO A 115 21.31 5.76 -8.22
N ILE A 116 22.13 6.58 -7.58
CA ILE A 116 22.25 8.02 -7.83
C ILE A 116 23.71 8.29 -8.21
N PHE A 117 23.95 8.76 -9.42
CA PHE A 117 25.27 9.14 -9.92
C PHE A 117 25.50 10.61 -9.65
N TYR A 118 26.20 10.90 -8.55
CA TYR A 118 26.43 12.26 -8.06
C TYR A 118 27.70 12.85 -8.70
N ASP A 119 27.52 13.80 -9.63
CA ASP A 119 28.56 14.45 -10.42
C ASP A 119 29.50 13.48 -11.17
N VAL A 120 29.05 12.26 -11.44
CA VAL A 120 29.80 11.27 -12.20
C VAL A 120 28.98 10.72 -13.38
N ASP A 121 29.69 10.36 -14.46
CA ASP A 121 29.06 9.72 -15.61
C ASP A 121 28.81 8.24 -15.30
N PRO A 122 27.56 7.73 -15.41
CA PRO A 122 27.27 6.31 -15.28
C PRO A 122 28.16 5.42 -16.18
N ALA A 123 28.54 5.92 -17.36
CA ALA A 123 29.45 5.20 -18.25
C ALA A 123 30.87 5.09 -17.71
N ASP A 124 31.37 6.12 -16.99
CA ASP A 124 32.67 6.08 -16.33
C ASP A 124 32.69 5.09 -15.16
N VAL A 125 31.57 4.97 -14.43
CA VAL A 125 31.38 3.94 -13.38
C VAL A 125 31.36 2.54 -14.01
N ARG A 126 30.52 2.35 -15.05
CA ARG A 126 30.34 1.06 -15.73
C ARG A 126 31.63 0.51 -16.31
N HIS A 127 32.37 1.37 -16.98
CA HIS A 127 33.62 0.97 -17.64
C HIS A 127 34.86 1.27 -16.78
N GLN A 128 34.68 1.71 -15.54
CA GLN A 128 35.72 2.03 -14.58
C GLN A 128 36.81 2.91 -15.19
N ARG A 129 36.41 4.10 -15.67
CA ARG A 129 37.29 5.10 -16.29
C ARG A 129 37.64 6.20 -15.28
N LYS A 130 38.65 6.98 -15.61
CA LYS A 130 39.08 8.15 -14.82
C LYS A 130 39.36 7.78 -13.35
N ARG A 131 38.73 8.44 -12.39
CA ARG A 131 38.92 8.21 -10.95
C ARG A 131 38.55 6.77 -10.51
N PHE A 132 37.61 6.14 -11.20
CA PHE A 132 37.23 4.74 -10.90
C PHE A 132 38.33 3.79 -11.32
N GLN A 133 39.02 4.06 -12.43
CA GLN A 133 40.20 3.28 -12.84
C GLN A 133 41.32 3.44 -11.82
N GLU A 134 41.72 4.69 -11.51
CA GLU A 134 42.77 5.00 -10.52
C GLU A 134 42.50 4.23 -9.19
N ALA A 135 41.26 4.29 -8.69
CA ALA A 135 40.87 3.63 -7.44
C ALA A 135 41.00 2.11 -7.53
N MET A 136 40.59 1.51 -8.66
CA MET A 136 40.66 0.05 -8.84
C MET A 136 42.12 -0.42 -9.01
N ASP A 137 42.93 0.33 -9.71
CA ASP A 137 44.36 0.05 -9.86
C ASP A 137 45.09 0.12 -8.50
N GLU A 138 44.78 1.12 -7.66
CA GLU A 138 45.28 1.22 -6.28
C GLU A 138 44.85 0.01 -5.42
N HIS A 139 43.61 -0.49 -5.61
CA HIS A 139 43.15 -1.70 -4.91
C HIS A 139 43.81 -2.96 -5.42
N GLU A 140 44.06 -3.11 -6.73
CA GLU A 140 44.79 -4.25 -7.27
C GLU A 140 46.22 -4.33 -6.71
N ASP A 141 46.91 -3.19 -6.61
CA ASP A 141 48.23 -3.11 -5.98
C ASP A 141 48.20 -3.47 -4.49
N ARG A 142 47.16 -3.02 -3.76
CA ARG A 142 47.03 -3.25 -2.33
C ARG A 142 46.63 -4.67 -1.98
N PHE A 143 45.79 -5.31 -2.81
CA PHE A 143 45.22 -6.63 -2.57
C PHE A 143 45.74 -7.69 -3.58
N ARG A 144 47.04 -7.62 -3.93
CA ARG A 144 47.66 -8.53 -4.91
C ARG A 144 47.48 -10.02 -4.61
N GLU A 145 47.36 -10.36 -3.33
CA GLU A 145 47.13 -11.75 -2.88
C GLU A 145 45.63 -12.14 -2.90
N ASP A 146 44.71 -11.17 -3.00
CA ASP A 146 43.25 -11.39 -3.03
C ASP A 146 42.62 -10.73 -4.26
N ASN A 147 43.06 -11.13 -5.43
CA ASN A 147 42.53 -10.66 -6.72
C ASN A 147 41.02 -10.91 -6.90
N VAL A 148 40.49 -11.96 -6.25
CA VAL A 148 39.07 -12.31 -6.31
C VAL A 148 38.22 -11.17 -5.73
N LYS A 149 38.66 -10.55 -4.64
CA LYS A 149 37.98 -9.45 -3.98
C LYS A 149 37.85 -8.23 -4.90
N VAL A 150 38.94 -7.81 -5.53
CA VAL A 150 38.95 -6.66 -6.44
C VAL A 150 38.11 -6.93 -7.70
N HIS A 151 38.16 -8.12 -8.23
CA HIS A 151 37.29 -8.55 -9.35
C HIS A 151 35.81 -8.45 -8.98
N THR A 152 35.44 -8.85 -7.78
CA THR A 152 34.06 -8.76 -7.30
C THR A 152 33.60 -7.31 -7.18
N TRP A 153 34.46 -6.41 -6.72
CA TRP A 153 34.16 -4.97 -6.66
C TRP A 153 33.99 -4.34 -8.04
N ARG A 154 34.85 -4.74 -9.04
CA ARG A 154 34.69 -4.31 -10.43
C ARG A 154 33.35 -4.76 -11.01
N SER A 155 32.93 -6.00 -10.74
CA SER A 155 31.64 -6.53 -11.15
C SER A 155 30.49 -5.76 -10.52
N ALA A 156 30.57 -5.46 -9.21
CA ALA A 156 29.54 -4.71 -8.50
C ALA A 156 29.36 -3.26 -9.04
N LEU A 157 30.48 -2.59 -9.38
CA LEU A 157 30.42 -1.26 -10.02
C LEU A 157 29.82 -1.32 -11.43
N CYS A 158 30.09 -2.37 -12.18
CA CYS A 158 29.47 -2.57 -13.48
C CYS A 158 27.98 -2.86 -13.36
N GLU A 159 27.57 -3.71 -12.41
CA GLU A 159 26.19 -4.09 -12.16
C GLU A 159 25.33 -2.90 -11.75
N ILE A 160 25.77 -2.13 -10.74
CA ILE A 160 25.02 -0.93 -10.27
C ILE A 160 24.86 0.10 -11.37
N ALA A 161 25.89 0.27 -12.24
CA ALA A 161 25.84 1.22 -13.35
C ALA A 161 24.99 0.75 -14.54
N ASN A 162 24.52 -0.50 -14.54
CA ASN A 162 23.53 -1.03 -15.49
C ASN A 162 22.10 -0.87 -15.01
N LEU A 163 21.88 -0.58 -13.73
CA LEU A 163 20.56 -0.28 -13.22
C LEU A 163 20.09 1.10 -13.66
N SER A 164 18.78 1.25 -13.87
CA SER A 164 18.17 2.56 -14.09
C SER A 164 18.26 3.40 -12.83
N GLY A 165 18.86 4.60 -12.94
CA GLY A 165 19.09 5.51 -11.82
C GLY A 165 19.09 6.97 -12.23
N TRP A 166 19.50 7.86 -11.34
CA TRP A 166 19.53 9.28 -11.57
C TRP A 166 20.96 9.79 -11.76
N ASP A 167 21.16 10.53 -12.84
CA ASP A 167 22.35 11.33 -13.08
C ASP A 167 22.08 12.77 -12.60
N THR A 168 22.87 13.28 -11.67
CA THR A 168 22.65 14.61 -11.08
C THR A 168 23.16 15.75 -11.95
N ARG A 169 24.00 15.47 -12.95
CA ARG A 169 24.65 16.47 -13.79
C ARG A 169 23.63 17.27 -14.61
N GLY A 170 23.72 18.59 -14.52
CA GLY A 170 22.86 19.51 -15.28
C GLY A 170 21.41 19.55 -14.79
N ARG A 171 21.10 18.97 -13.63
CA ARG A 171 19.75 18.97 -13.02
C ARG A 171 19.72 19.87 -11.78
N GLN A 172 18.55 20.46 -11.52
CA GLN A 172 18.33 21.17 -10.25
C GLN A 172 18.18 20.17 -9.12
N GLU A 173 18.95 20.32 -8.06
CA GLU A 173 19.04 19.40 -6.93
C GLU A 173 17.68 19.20 -6.24
N ALA A 174 16.93 20.28 -6.02
CA ALA A 174 15.63 20.23 -5.34
C ALA A 174 14.60 19.38 -6.13
N ASP A 175 14.50 19.60 -7.43
CA ASP A 175 13.57 18.83 -8.30
C ASP A 175 13.95 17.34 -8.34
N LEU A 176 15.25 17.08 -8.38
CA LEU A 176 15.78 15.71 -8.39
C LEU A 176 15.49 14.99 -7.08
N ILE A 177 15.68 15.62 -5.94
CA ILE A 177 15.36 15.05 -4.61
C ILE A 177 13.87 14.74 -4.50
N GLU A 178 13.00 15.64 -4.94
CA GLU A 178 11.55 15.36 -4.95
C GLU A 178 11.18 14.17 -5.84
N GLU A 179 11.83 14.02 -6.99
CA GLU A 179 11.64 12.88 -7.88
C GLU A 179 12.09 11.57 -7.22
N ILE A 180 13.28 11.55 -6.60
CA ILE A 180 13.81 10.38 -5.90
C ILE A 180 12.89 9.97 -4.76
N VAL A 181 12.47 10.90 -3.90
CA VAL A 181 11.54 10.63 -2.80
C VAL A 181 10.24 10.02 -3.31
N ARG A 182 9.70 10.56 -4.40
CA ARG A 182 8.46 10.07 -5.02
C ARG A 182 8.59 8.64 -5.55
N GLU A 183 9.69 8.32 -6.23
CA GLU A 183 9.94 6.99 -6.76
C GLU A 183 10.17 5.96 -5.65
N VAL A 184 10.90 6.34 -4.60
CA VAL A 184 11.11 5.49 -3.42
C VAL A 184 9.78 5.24 -2.72
N TRP A 185 8.93 6.27 -2.52
CA TRP A 185 7.58 6.09 -1.98
C TRP A 185 6.70 5.18 -2.84
N ALA A 186 6.73 5.34 -4.16
CA ALA A 186 5.99 4.48 -5.07
C ALA A 186 6.36 3.00 -4.95
N TYR A 187 7.60 2.71 -4.54
CA TYR A 187 8.07 1.36 -4.26
C TYR A 187 7.68 0.86 -2.86
N ILE A 188 7.70 1.74 -1.84
CA ILE A 188 7.40 1.40 -0.45
C ILE A 188 5.91 1.15 -0.23
N ILE A 189 5.03 2.06 -0.72
CA ILE A 189 3.59 2.04 -0.43
C ILE A 189 2.93 0.67 -0.69
N PRO A 190 3.17 -0.02 -1.83
CA PRO A 190 2.55 -1.32 -2.08
C PRO A 190 3.04 -2.45 -1.15
N LYS A 191 4.15 -2.24 -0.44
CA LYS A 191 4.78 -3.21 0.47
C LYS A 191 4.46 -2.94 1.94
N LEU A 192 3.85 -1.79 2.25
CA LEU A 192 3.35 -1.53 3.59
C LEU A 192 2.26 -2.55 3.94
N PRO A 193 2.18 -2.97 5.22
CA PRO A 193 1.07 -3.81 5.66
C PRO A 193 -0.25 -3.17 5.26
N SER A 194 -1.00 -3.88 4.46
CA SER A 194 -2.31 -3.43 4.00
C SER A 194 -3.31 -3.60 5.15
N HIS A 195 -4.24 -2.65 5.32
CA HIS A 195 -5.42 -2.86 6.18
C HIS A 195 -6.29 -4.03 5.72
N VAL A 196 -5.92 -4.61 4.58
CA VAL A 196 -6.56 -5.73 3.90
C VAL A 196 -6.00 -7.09 4.37
N ASP A 197 -4.81 -7.07 5.01
CA ASP A 197 -4.22 -8.29 5.56
C ASP A 197 -5.12 -8.84 6.69
N ASN A 198 -5.41 -10.14 6.63
CA ASN A 198 -6.27 -10.87 7.59
C ASN A 198 -7.78 -10.61 7.49
N LEU A 199 -8.30 -10.14 6.36
CA LEU A 199 -9.75 -10.08 6.12
C LEU A 199 -10.32 -11.48 5.92
N VAL A 200 -11.33 -11.83 6.73
CA VAL A 200 -11.99 -13.14 6.67
C VAL A 200 -12.74 -13.29 5.35
N GLY A 201 -12.51 -14.41 4.64
CA GLY A 201 -13.26 -14.80 3.44
C GLY A 201 -13.07 -13.93 2.20
N ILE A 202 -12.14 -12.97 2.22
CA ILE A 202 -11.98 -12.03 1.11
C ILE A 202 -11.17 -12.61 -0.06
N GLU A 203 -10.24 -13.53 0.21
CA GLU A 203 -9.31 -14.04 -0.80
C GLU A 203 -9.99 -14.86 -1.92
N SER A 204 -11.01 -15.66 -1.59
CA SER A 204 -11.79 -16.39 -2.59
C SER A 204 -12.55 -15.42 -3.50
N ARG A 205 -13.22 -14.44 -2.92
CA ARG A 205 -14.00 -13.41 -3.63
C ARG A 205 -13.10 -12.53 -4.49
N ALA A 206 -11.90 -12.21 -4.01
CA ALA A 206 -10.91 -11.45 -4.79
C ALA A 206 -10.42 -12.25 -6.01
N ARG A 207 -10.21 -13.56 -5.88
CA ARG A 207 -9.86 -14.43 -7.01
C ARG A 207 -10.97 -14.46 -8.06
N ASP A 208 -12.23 -14.50 -7.64
CA ASP A 208 -13.37 -14.45 -8.57
C ASP A 208 -13.37 -13.16 -9.40
N ILE A 209 -13.19 -12.01 -8.73
CA ILE A 209 -13.10 -10.72 -9.44
C ILE A 209 -11.88 -10.67 -10.37
N MET A 210 -10.71 -11.14 -9.92
CA MET A 210 -9.51 -11.19 -10.76
C MET A 210 -9.69 -12.08 -11.99
N SER A 211 -10.46 -13.17 -11.87
CA SER A 211 -10.86 -14.01 -13.00
C SER A 211 -11.72 -13.24 -14.02
N LEU A 212 -12.70 -12.46 -13.56
CA LEU A 212 -13.54 -11.63 -14.44
C LEU A 212 -12.74 -10.51 -15.13
N LEU A 213 -11.71 -10.00 -14.47
CA LEU A 213 -10.83 -8.97 -15.03
C LEU A 213 -9.92 -9.51 -16.13
N GLU A 214 -9.61 -10.81 -16.17
CA GLU A 214 -8.71 -11.47 -17.14
C GLU A 214 -7.48 -10.63 -17.45
N ILE A 215 -6.64 -10.44 -16.46
CA ILE A 215 -5.42 -9.62 -16.56
C ILE A 215 -4.47 -10.24 -17.61
N GLY A 216 -4.01 -9.41 -18.54
CA GLY A 216 -3.13 -9.84 -19.64
C GLY A 216 -3.82 -9.87 -21.01
N VAL A 217 -5.17 -9.89 -21.06
CA VAL A 217 -5.91 -9.73 -22.30
C VAL A 217 -5.90 -8.25 -22.73
N ASP A 218 -5.62 -8.00 -24.01
CA ASP A 218 -5.46 -6.65 -24.59
C ASP A 218 -6.80 -6.02 -25.03
N ASP A 219 -7.82 -6.22 -24.19
CA ASP A 219 -9.13 -5.59 -24.33
C ASP A 219 -9.35 -4.50 -23.26
N ARG A 220 -10.53 -3.90 -23.22
CA ARG A 220 -10.98 -2.94 -22.21
C ARG A 220 -12.19 -3.51 -21.52
N ARG A 221 -12.15 -3.60 -20.18
CA ARG A 221 -13.22 -4.26 -19.43
C ARG A 221 -13.81 -3.39 -18.36
N PHE A 222 -15.14 -3.43 -18.33
CA PHE A 222 -15.97 -2.98 -17.24
C PHE A 222 -16.41 -4.20 -16.42
N VAL A 223 -16.21 -4.15 -15.12
CA VAL A 223 -16.62 -5.20 -14.16
C VAL A 223 -17.46 -4.54 -13.08
N GLY A 224 -18.64 -5.08 -12.83
CA GLY A 224 -19.55 -4.62 -11.78
C GLY A 224 -19.51 -5.50 -10.55
N ILE A 225 -19.44 -4.90 -9.36
CA ILE A 225 -19.63 -5.59 -8.06
C ILE A 225 -20.89 -5.02 -7.44
N TRP A 226 -21.96 -5.83 -7.33
CA TRP A 226 -23.21 -5.40 -6.72
C TRP A 226 -23.57 -6.20 -5.48
N GLY A 227 -24.45 -5.67 -4.64
CA GLY A 227 -24.95 -6.33 -3.42
C GLY A 227 -25.37 -5.33 -2.36
N MET A 228 -25.91 -5.83 -1.26
CA MET A 228 -26.44 -5.00 -0.16
C MET A 228 -25.42 -4.01 0.39
N GLY A 229 -25.92 -2.96 1.08
CA GLY A 229 -25.08 -2.08 1.91
C GLY A 229 -24.40 -2.89 3.03
N GLY A 230 -23.12 -2.62 3.28
CA GLY A 230 -22.36 -3.30 4.35
C GLY A 230 -21.88 -4.72 4.05
N VAL A 231 -22.12 -5.27 2.84
CA VAL A 231 -21.66 -6.62 2.46
C VAL A 231 -20.16 -6.71 2.16
N GLY A 232 -19.46 -5.56 2.09
CA GLY A 232 -18.00 -5.52 1.90
C GLY A 232 -17.53 -5.25 0.46
N LYS A 233 -18.39 -4.73 -0.44
CA LYS A 233 -18.02 -4.42 -1.85
C LYS A 233 -16.81 -3.50 -1.98
N THR A 234 -16.78 -2.40 -1.24
CA THR A 234 -15.66 -1.45 -1.19
C THR A 234 -14.38 -2.13 -0.74
N THR A 235 -14.47 -2.98 0.28
CA THR A 235 -13.33 -3.76 0.81
C THR A 235 -12.79 -4.72 -0.26
N LEU A 236 -13.67 -5.47 -0.94
CA LEU A 236 -13.29 -6.36 -2.02
C LEU A 236 -12.62 -5.61 -3.17
N ALA A 237 -13.22 -4.51 -3.62
CA ALA A 237 -12.66 -3.68 -4.69
C ALA A 237 -11.27 -3.11 -4.31
N ARG A 238 -11.06 -2.75 -3.04
CA ARG A 238 -9.77 -2.27 -2.52
C ARG A 238 -8.71 -3.37 -2.53
N VAL A 239 -9.04 -4.58 -2.06
CA VAL A 239 -8.14 -5.75 -2.12
C VAL A 239 -7.69 -6.03 -3.54
N VAL A 240 -8.63 -6.06 -4.47
CA VAL A 240 -8.33 -6.28 -5.90
C VAL A 240 -7.47 -5.16 -6.47
N PHE A 241 -7.79 -3.91 -6.13
CA PHE A 241 -7.01 -2.75 -6.56
C PHE A 241 -5.56 -2.82 -6.06
N GLU A 242 -5.34 -3.10 -4.79
CA GLU A 242 -3.99 -3.20 -4.21
C GLU A 242 -3.18 -4.33 -4.85
N LYS A 243 -3.80 -5.51 -5.05
CA LYS A 243 -3.15 -6.66 -5.70
C LYS A 243 -2.76 -6.42 -7.16
N LEU A 244 -3.47 -5.55 -7.87
CA LEU A 244 -3.31 -5.38 -9.32
C LEU A 244 -2.66 -4.05 -9.74
N SER A 245 -2.61 -3.04 -8.87
CA SER A 245 -2.15 -1.68 -9.22
C SER A 245 -0.78 -1.64 -9.89
N HIS A 246 0.15 -2.50 -9.48
CA HIS A 246 1.50 -2.60 -10.05
C HIS A 246 1.56 -3.02 -11.54
N LYS A 247 0.43 -3.51 -12.12
CA LYS A 247 0.34 -3.98 -13.51
C LYS A 247 -0.19 -2.91 -14.49
N PHE A 248 -0.47 -1.70 -14.00
CA PHE A 248 -1.10 -0.63 -14.76
C PHE A 248 -0.27 0.66 -14.71
N GLU A 249 -0.39 1.46 -15.79
CA GLU A 249 0.31 2.75 -15.90
C GLU A 249 -0.35 3.84 -15.05
N VAL A 250 -1.67 3.79 -14.96
CA VAL A 250 -2.48 4.76 -14.21
C VAL A 250 -3.45 4.01 -13.32
N CYS A 251 -3.42 4.31 -12.03
CA CYS A 251 -4.30 3.68 -11.03
C CYS A 251 -5.07 4.77 -10.27
N CYS A 252 -6.39 4.62 -10.16
CA CYS A 252 -7.21 5.53 -9.39
C CYS A 252 -8.35 4.79 -8.68
N PHE A 253 -8.55 5.11 -7.40
CA PHE A 253 -9.67 4.64 -6.58
C PHE A 253 -10.51 5.83 -6.16
N LEU A 254 -11.71 5.96 -6.75
CA LEU A 254 -12.69 6.99 -6.39
C LEU A 254 -13.65 6.43 -5.33
N VAL A 255 -13.47 6.84 -4.10
CA VAL A 255 -14.25 6.36 -2.93
C VAL A 255 -15.53 7.17 -2.79
N ASN A 256 -16.63 6.53 -2.38
CA ASN A 256 -17.90 7.17 -2.02
C ASN A 256 -18.40 8.16 -3.07
N VAL A 257 -18.46 7.71 -4.33
CA VAL A 257 -18.83 8.58 -5.46
C VAL A 257 -20.24 9.13 -5.28
N ARG A 258 -21.18 8.36 -4.74
CA ARG A 258 -22.56 8.80 -4.44
C ARG A 258 -22.56 10.06 -3.59
N GLU A 259 -21.94 10.03 -2.42
CA GLU A 259 -21.94 11.16 -1.47
C GLU A 259 -21.20 12.38 -2.02
N THR A 260 -20.12 12.12 -2.80
CA THR A 260 -19.35 13.19 -3.40
C THR A 260 -20.15 13.87 -4.53
N PHE A 261 -20.95 13.13 -5.27
CA PHE A 261 -21.67 13.63 -6.43
C PHE A 261 -22.87 14.54 -6.07
N GLU A 262 -23.46 14.36 -4.89
CA GLU A 262 -24.61 15.13 -4.43
C GLU A 262 -24.29 16.62 -4.12
N LYS A 263 -23.03 16.96 -3.93
CA LYS A 263 -22.59 18.31 -3.57
C LYS A 263 -22.19 19.08 -4.84
N GLU A 264 -22.56 20.37 -4.93
CA GLU A 264 -22.32 21.24 -6.09
C GLU A 264 -20.82 21.37 -6.43
N GLY A 265 -20.43 21.24 -7.72
CA GLY A 265 -19.02 21.31 -8.16
C GLY A 265 -18.18 20.05 -7.96
N HIS A 266 -18.70 18.99 -7.36
CA HIS A 266 -17.92 17.81 -6.99
C HIS A 266 -17.66 16.80 -8.14
N VAL A 267 -18.41 16.89 -9.24
CA VAL A 267 -18.10 16.11 -10.47
C VAL A 267 -16.70 16.44 -10.95
N VAL A 268 -16.40 17.73 -11.08
CA VAL A 268 -15.07 18.23 -11.47
C VAL A 268 -13.99 17.79 -10.48
N SER A 269 -14.31 17.73 -9.20
CA SER A 269 -13.39 17.22 -8.16
C SER A 269 -13.05 15.74 -8.37
N LEU A 270 -14.06 14.91 -8.69
CA LEU A 270 -13.84 13.49 -9.02
C LEU A 270 -13.01 13.30 -10.30
N GLN A 271 -13.28 14.13 -11.33
CA GLN A 271 -12.51 14.12 -12.58
C GLN A 271 -11.06 14.56 -12.35
N ARG A 272 -10.81 15.58 -11.52
CA ARG A 272 -9.46 15.98 -11.11
C ARG A 272 -8.76 14.85 -10.36
N LYS A 273 -9.46 14.19 -9.44
CA LYS A 273 -8.93 13.04 -8.69
C LYS A 273 -8.58 11.88 -9.63
N LEU A 274 -9.41 11.59 -10.63
CA LEU A 274 -9.15 10.57 -11.64
C LEU A 274 -7.88 10.87 -12.45
N LEU A 275 -7.63 12.13 -12.80
CA LEU A 275 -6.47 12.56 -13.58
C LEU A 275 -5.22 12.86 -12.74
N SER A 276 -5.34 12.94 -11.40
CA SER A 276 -4.24 13.29 -10.50
C SER A 276 -3.00 12.37 -10.61
N PRO A 277 -3.13 11.05 -10.91
CA PRO A 277 -1.95 10.19 -11.08
C PRO A 277 -1.05 10.59 -12.25
N LEU A 278 -1.57 11.35 -13.23
CA LEU A 278 -0.79 11.83 -14.38
C LEU A 278 0.15 12.99 -14.04
N LYS A 279 -0.03 13.64 -12.90
CA LYS A 279 0.85 14.73 -12.36
C LYS A 279 1.09 15.87 -13.36
N ILE A 280 0.08 16.25 -14.14
CA ILE A 280 0.18 17.34 -15.12
C ILE A 280 0.16 18.68 -14.38
N LYS A 281 1.26 19.45 -14.45
CA LYS A 281 1.36 20.78 -13.82
C LYS A 281 0.37 21.77 -14.48
N GLY A 282 -0.34 22.54 -13.65
CA GLY A 282 -1.27 23.58 -14.14
C GLY A 282 -2.55 23.04 -14.79
N MET A 283 -2.91 21.78 -14.58
CA MET A 283 -4.15 21.22 -15.09
C MET A 283 -5.34 21.78 -14.31
N GLU A 284 -6.14 22.62 -14.95
CA GLU A 284 -7.42 23.11 -14.46
C GLU A 284 -8.55 22.50 -15.26
N ILE A 285 -9.66 22.19 -14.61
CA ILE A 285 -10.90 21.71 -15.19
C ILE A 285 -11.97 22.71 -14.79
N SER A 286 -12.57 23.38 -15.78
CA SER A 286 -13.53 24.46 -15.56
C SER A 286 -14.94 23.92 -15.34
N ASP A 287 -15.31 22.86 -16.07
CA ASP A 287 -16.62 22.21 -16.00
C ASP A 287 -16.54 20.69 -16.24
N ASP A 288 -17.66 20.00 -16.03
CA ASP A 288 -17.76 18.54 -16.16
C ASP A 288 -17.56 18.05 -17.62
N TYR A 289 -17.93 18.85 -18.61
CA TYR A 289 -17.78 18.51 -20.01
C TYR A 289 -16.31 18.60 -20.47
N GLU A 290 -15.60 19.64 -20.05
CA GLU A 290 -14.15 19.74 -20.23
C GLU A 290 -13.42 18.58 -19.56
N GLY A 291 -13.81 18.25 -18.33
CA GLY A 291 -13.28 17.11 -17.59
C GLY A 291 -13.44 15.79 -18.34
N MET A 292 -14.60 15.52 -18.94
CA MET A 292 -14.82 14.33 -19.75
C MET A 292 -13.89 14.28 -20.98
N LYS A 293 -13.69 15.42 -21.67
CA LYS A 293 -12.75 15.51 -22.79
C LYS A 293 -11.31 15.23 -22.37
N MET A 294 -10.90 15.80 -21.24
CA MET A 294 -9.55 15.60 -20.69
C MET A 294 -9.32 14.14 -20.29
N ILE A 295 -10.28 13.50 -19.61
CA ILE A 295 -10.21 12.07 -19.27
C ILE A 295 -10.01 11.26 -20.55
N THR A 296 -10.86 11.45 -21.55
CA THR A 296 -10.78 10.72 -22.81
C THR A 296 -9.43 10.94 -23.49
N LYS A 297 -8.98 12.20 -23.62
CA LYS A 297 -7.74 12.56 -24.30
C LYS A 297 -6.49 11.98 -23.63
N LEU A 298 -6.45 12.02 -22.29
CA LEU A 298 -5.26 11.69 -21.52
C LEU A 298 -5.16 10.20 -21.20
N LEU A 299 -6.29 9.48 -21.13
CA LEU A 299 -6.33 8.07 -20.73
C LEU A 299 -6.54 7.10 -21.91
N CYS A 300 -6.92 7.56 -23.12
CA CYS A 300 -7.24 6.67 -24.25
C CYS A 300 -6.07 5.79 -24.72
N SER A 301 -4.83 6.19 -24.45
CA SER A 301 -3.60 5.43 -24.75
C SER A 301 -2.95 4.79 -23.53
N LYS A 302 -3.53 4.95 -22.34
CA LYS A 302 -2.97 4.48 -21.08
C LYS A 302 -3.66 3.23 -20.59
N LYS A 303 -2.88 2.27 -20.08
CA LYS A 303 -3.40 1.09 -19.39
C LYS A 303 -3.81 1.48 -17.96
N VAL A 304 -5.13 1.56 -17.73
CA VAL A 304 -5.73 2.14 -16.53
C VAL A 304 -6.36 1.06 -15.65
N LEU A 305 -6.13 1.12 -14.35
CA LEU A 305 -6.95 0.47 -13.31
C LEU A 305 -7.75 1.54 -12.59
N LEU A 306 -9.06 1.53 -12.78
CA LEU A 306 -9.98 2.49 -12.17
C LEU A 306 -11.01 1.75 -11.32
N VAL A 307 -11.19 2.19 -10.06
CA VAL A 307 -12.32 1.78 -9.24
C VAL A 307 -13.20 3.00 -9.00
N ILE A 308 -14.50 2.85 -9.29
CA ILE A 308 -15.53 3.84 -9.01
C ILE A 308 -16.50 3.23 -7.98
N ASP A 309 -16.35 3.66 -6.74
CA ASP A 309 -16.97 3.02 -5.58
C ASP A 309 -18.27 3.71 -5.16
N ASP A 310 -19.26 2.89 -4.78
CA ASP A 310 -20.62 3.26 -4.33
C ASP A 310 -21.35 4.17 -5.32
N VAL A 311 -21.48 3.72 -6.59
CA VAL A 311 -22.29 4.41 -7.61
C VAL A 311 -23.75 4.06 -7.45
N ASP A 312 -24.65 5.06 -7.66
CA ASP A 312 -26.10 4.89 -7.57
C ASP A 312 -26.87 5.58 -8.72
N HIS A 313 -26.17 6.33 -9.58
CA HIS A 313 -26.80 7.05 -10.66
C HIS A 313 -25.99 7.02 -11.97
N GLN A 314 -26.64 6.79 -13.10
CA GLN A 314 -26.00 6.70 -14.43
C GLN A 314 -25.19 7.95 -14.81
N LYS A 315 -25.60 9.14 -14.33
CA LYS A 315 -24.86 10.38 -14.56
C LYS A 315 -23.43 10.34 -13.99
N GLN A 316 -23.21 9.64 -12.86
CA GLN A 316 -21.87 9.45 -12.29
C GLN A 316 -20.97 8.68 -13.25
N LEU A 317 -21.48 7.57 -13.79
CA LEU A 317 -20.76 6.74 -14.74
C LEU A 317 -20.48 7.49 -16.06
N ASN A 318 -21.45 8.24 -16.56
CA ASN A 318 -21.32 9.04 -17.78
C ASN A 318 -20.22 10.12 -17.67
N ASN A 319 -20.03 10.69 -16.50
CA ASN A 319 -19.03 11.74 -16.28
C ASN A 319 -17.61 11.20 -16.00
N LEU A 320 -17.47 9.95 -15.59
CA LEU A 320 -16.19 9.38 -15.14
C LEU A 320 -15.66 8.29 -16.09
N ALA A 321 -16.55 7.49 -16.70
CA ALA A 321 -16.18 6.33 -17.49
C ALA A 321 -17.27 5.95 -18.50
N LYS A 322 -17.79 6.92 -19.29
CA LYS A 322 -18.93 6.73 -20.20
C LYS A 322 -18.74 5.56 -21.18
N SER A 323 -17.53 5.28 -21.62
CA SER A 323 -17.24 4.23 -22.59
C SER A 323 -15.89 3.57 -22.26
N PRO A 324 -15.75 2.25 -22.48
CA PRO A 324 -14.45 1.59 -22.39
C PRO A 324 -13.37 2.22 -23.29
N TYR A 325 -13.77 2.83 -24.41
CA TYR A 325 -12.86 3.49 -25.35
C TYR A 325 -12.21 4.78 -24.81
N TRP A 326 -12.65 5.27 -23.66
CA TRP A 326 -11.97 6.38 -22.98
C TRP A 326 -10.59 5.98 -22.43
N PHE A 327 -10.31 4.68 -22.35
CA PHE A 327 -9.12 4.11 -21.75
C PHE A 327 -8.31 3.33 -22.79
N GLY A 328 -7.00 3.19 -22.58
CA GLY A 328 -6.14 2.38 -23.44
C GLY A 328 -6.43 0.88 -23.32
N LYS A 329 -5.90 0.10 -24.27
CA LYS A 329 -6.01 -1.35 -24.26
C LYS A 329 -5.42 -1.95 -23.00
N GLY A 330 -5.97 -3.06 -22.52
CA GLY A 330 -5.57 -3.68 -21.26
C GLY A 330 -6.13 -3.01 -19.99
N SER A 331 -6.94 -1.92 -20.14
CA SER A 331 -7.55 -1.23 -18.99
C SER A 331 -8.66 -2.04 -18.34
N ARG A 332 -8.81 -1.84 -17.01
CA ARG A 332 -9.79 -2.49 -16.16
C ARG A 332 -10.51 -1.45 -15.30
N ILE A 333 -11.82 -1.39 -15.42
CA ILE A 333 -12.66 -0.46 -14.68
C ILE A 333 -13.65 -1.24 -13.84
N ILE A 334 -13.63 -1.03 -12.53
CA ILE A 334 -14.45 -1.72 -11.54
C ILE A 334 -15.47 -0.73 -10.98
N PHE A 335 -16.73 -1.11 -11.00
CA PHE A 335 -17.84 -0.36 -10.38
C PHE A 335 -18.33 -1.11 -9.15
N THR A 336 -18.58 -0.42 -8.05
CA THR A 336 -19.33 -1.00 -6.94
C THR A 336 -20.67 -0.29 -6.77
N THR A 337 -21.73 -1.03 -6.59
CA THR A 337 -23.09 -0.46 -6.45
C THR A 337 -23.98 -1.33 -5.58
N ARG A 338 -25.10 -0.77 -5.13
CA ARG A 338 -26.20 -1.54 -4.50
C ARG A 338 -27.28 -1.93 -5.52
N ASP A 339 -27.27 -1.33 -6.68
CA ASP A 339 -28.28 -1.51 -7.73
C ASP A 339 -27.70 -2.26 -8.94
N LYS A 340 -28.11 -3.51 -9.14
CA LYS A 340 -27.72 -4.32 -10.32
C LYS A 340 -28.21 -3.68 -11.63
N HIS A 341 -29.40 -3.05 -11.60
CA HIS A 341 -29.99 -2.47 -12.79
C HIS A 341 -29.14 -1.31 -13.36
N LEU A 342 -28.48 -0.55 -12.49
CA LEU A 342 -27.55 0.49 -12.92
C LEU A 342 -26.43 -0.08 -13.81
N LEU A 343 -25.86 -1.25 -13.46
CA LEU A 343 -24.79 -1.89 -14.25
C LEU A 343 -25.30 -2.39 -15.60
N THR A 344 -26.45 -3.05 -15.61
CA THR A 344 -27.05 -3.56 -16.86
C THR A 344 -27.51 -2.43 -17.79
N SER A 345 -28.06 -1.34 -17.24
CA SER A 345 -28.42 -0.13 -17.99
C SER A 345 -27.20 0.62 -18.55
N PHE A 346 -26.04 0.44 -17.94
CA PHE A 346 -24.75 1.01 -18.39
C PHE A 346 -23.98 0.04 -19.30
N GLU A 347 -24.65 -0.98 -19.83
CA GLU A 347 -24.11 -1.97 -20.78
C GLU A 347 -22.88 -2.74 -20.25
N VAL A 348 -22.77 -2.93 -18.93
CA VAL A 348 -21.79 -3.86 -18.38
C VAL A 348 -22.23 -5.27 -18.72
N ASP A 349 -21.34 -6.05 -19.33
CA ASP A 349 -21.59 -7.45 -19.70
C ASP A 349 -22.07 -8.25 -18.47
N GLU A 350 -23.22 -8.92 -18.58
CA GLU A 350 -23.81 -9.67 -17.47
C GLU A 350 -22.87 -10.73 -16.90
N GLN A 351 -22.00 -11.33 -17.73
CA GLN A 351 -20.98 -12.29 -17.28
C GLN A 351 -19.85 -11.64 -16.45
N ARG A 352 -19.78 -10.30 -16.46
CA ARG A 352 -18.82 -9.50 -15.72
C ARG A 352 -19.45 -8.74 -14.55
N ILE A 353 -20.68 -9.12 -14.17
CA ILE A 353 -21.36 -8.60 -12.99
C ILE A 353 -21.29 -9.63 -11.87
N TYR A 354 -20.53 -9.31 -10.83
CA TYR A 354 -20.35 -10.13 -9.65
C TYR A 354 -21.35 -9.75 -8.56
N GLU A 355 -22.10 -10.74 -8.08
CA GLU A 355 -22.94 -10.58 -6.90
C GLU A 355 -22.15 -10.86 -5.63
N MET A 356 -21.95 -9.85 -4.81
CA MET A 356 -21.33 -10.02 -3.50
C MET A 356 -22.34 -10.56 -2.49
N LYS A 357 -22.23 -11.84 -2.17
CA LYS A 357 -23.05 -12.51 -1.17
C LYS A 357 -22.57 -12.23 0.25
N THR A 358 -23.48 -12.39 1.21
CA THR A 358 -23.14 -12.36 2.64
C THR A 358 -22.18 -13.50 3.00
N MET A 359 -21.53 -13.39 4.16
CA MET A 359 -20.60 -14.41 4.66
C MET A 359 -21.34 -15.68 5.10
N GLU A 360 -20.71 -16.82 4.89
CA GLU A 360 -21.21 -18.10 5.42
C GLU A 360 -20.93 -18.24 6.93
N GLY A 361 -21.55 -19.27 7.57
CA GLY A 361 -21.55 -19.41 9.02
C GLY A 361 -20.18 -19.36 9.69
N ASP A 362 -19.20 -20.09 9.14
CA ASP A 362 -17.84 -20.16 9.71
C ASP A 362 -17.07 -18.85 9.52
N GLU A 363 -17.15 -18.24 8.33
CA GLU A 363 -16.56 -16.91 8.06
C GLU A 363 -17.20 -15.85 8.97
N SER A 364 -18.51 -15.87 9.12
CA SER A 364 -19.26 -14.95 9.97
C SER A 364 -18.86 -15.06 11.44
N LEU A 365 -18.74 -16.30 11.94
CA LEU A 365 -18.32 -16.55 13.32
C LEU A 365 -16.89 -16.12 13.56
N GLN A 366 -16.00 -16.35 12.61
CA GLN A 366 -14.61 -15.92 12.67
C GLN A 366 -14.50 -14.39 12.69
N LEU A 367 -15.18 -13.69 11.78
CA LEU A 367 -15.17 -12.22 11.73
C LEU A 367 -15.72 -11.62 13.04
N PHE A 368 -16.87 -12.09 13.49
CA PHE A 368 -17.48 -11.65 14.74
C PHE A 368 -16.54 -11.89 15.93
N SER A 369 -15.96 -13.10 16.06
CA SER A 369 -15.07 -13.46 17.17
C SER A 369 -13.81 -12.61 17.20
N ASN A 370 -13.23 -12.28 16.04
CA ASN A 370 -12.08 -11.40 15.93
C ASN A 370 -12.38 -9.98 16.46
N LYS A 371 -13.62 -9.51 16.38
CA LYS A 371 -14.06 -8.20 16.86
C LYS A 371 -14.52 -8.22 18.31
N ALA A 372 -15.23 -9.28 18.72
CA ALA A 372 -15.82 -9.41 20.06
C ALA A 372 -14.82 -9.81 21.13
N PHE A 373 -13.78 -10.56 20.79
CA PHE A 373 -12.81 -11.11 21.75
C PHE A 373 -11.39 -10.69 21.47
N ASN A 374 -10.63 -10.33 22.52
CA ASN A 374 -9.23 -9.89 22.41
C ASN A 374 -8.31 -10.97 21.82
N LYS A 375 -8.63 -12.25 22.06
CA LYS A 375 -7.86 -13.40 21.56
C LYS A 375 -8.47 -14.01 20.28
N GLY A 376 -9.48 -13.36 19.69
CA GLY A 376 -10.15 -13.85 18.48
C GLY A 376 -11.02 -15.09 18.66
N HIS A 377 -11.22 -15.58 19.89
CA HIS A 377 -12.07 -16.72 20.17
C HIS A 377 -12.84 -16.54 21.50
N PRO A 378 -14.04 -17.15 21.62
CA PRO A 378 -14.83 -17.10 22.85
C PRO A 378 -14.09 -17.71 24.04
N PRO A 379 -14.21 -17.11 25.24
CA PRO A 379 -13.50 -17.58 26.44
C PRO A 379 -14.09 -18.89 27.01
N ASP A 380 -15.37 -19.16 26.80
CA ASP A 380 -16.06 -20.34 27.29
C ASP A 380 -17.24 -20.75 26.36
N GLU A 381 -17.84 -21.92 26.65
CA GLU A 381 -18.97 -22.49 25.88
C GLU A 381 -20.22 -21.59 25.88
N ALA A 382 -20.45 -20.82 26.95
CA ALA A 382 -21.60 -19.93 27.04
C ALA A 382 -21.45 -18.74 26.06
N TYR A 383 -20.27 -18.11 26.01
CA TYR A 383 -20.00 -17.08 25.02
C TYR A 383 -20.00 -17.64 23.61
N TRP A 384 -19.59 -18.87 23.40
CA TRP A 384 -19.63 -19.51 22.09
C TRP A 384 -21.09 -19.69 21.59
N LYS A 385 -22.00 -20.15 22.45
CA LYS A 385 -23.44 -20.25 22.14
C LYS A 385 -24.05 -18.86 21.83
N LEU A 386 -23.74 -17.86 22.65
CA LEU A 386 -24.17 -16.48 22.42
C LEU A 386 -23.64 -15.92 21.10
N SER A 387 -22.36 -16.18 20.77
CA SER A 387 -21.77 -15.75 19.50
C SER A 387 -22.49 -16.34 18.31
N LYS A 388 -22.83 -17.62 18.32
CA LYS A 388 -23.65 -18.25 17.26
C LYS A 388 -24.99 -17.55 17.09
N SER A 389 -25.69 -17.29 18.19
CA SER A 389 -26.98 -16.60 18.13
C SER A 389 -26.87 -15.17 17.59
N VAL A 390 -25.79 -14.44 17.89
CA VAL A 390 -25.53 -13.10 17.34
C VAL A 390 -25.25 -13.19 15.84
N VAL A 391 -24.42 -14.13 15.41
CA VAL A 391 -24.07 -14.36 14.00
C VAL A 391 -25.32 -14.73 13.17
N GLU A 392 -26.21 -15.57 13.69
CA GLU A 392 -27.48 -15.86 13.06
C GLU A 392 -28.34 -14.61 12.85
N GLN A 393 -28.42 -13.74 13.85
CA GLN A 393 -29.17 -12.48 13.73
C GLN A 393 -28.50 -11.47 12.77
N ALA A 394 -27.18 -11.47 12.65
CA ALA A 394 -26.44 -10.63 11.70
C ALA A 394 -26.57 -11.10 10.24
N ALA A 395 -27.18 -12.28 10.00
CA ALA A 395 -27.44 -12.87 8.68
C ALA A 395 -26.22 -12.86 7.73
N GLY A 396 -25.02 -13.01 8.27
CA GLY A 396 -23.77 -13.02 7.50
C GLY A 396 -23.36 -11.66 6.92
N LEU A 397 -23.96 -10.56 7.37
CA LEU A 397 -23.60 -9.21 6.89
C LEU A 397 -22.35 -8.69 7.62
N PRO A 398 -21.19 -8.51 6.92
CA PRO A 398 -19.93 -8.15 7.57
C PRO A 398 -20.01 -6.92 8.47
N LEU A 399 -20.64 -5.83 8.01
CA LEU A 399 -20.79 -4.61 8.80
C LEU A 399 -21.58 -4.86 10.10
N ALA A 400 -22.64 -5.66 10.05
CA ALA A 400 -23.42 -6.04 11.24
C ALA A 400 -22.56 -6.84 12.23
N LEU A 401 -21.79 -7.81 11.73
CA LEU A 401 -20.89 -8.64 12.54
C LEU A 401 -19.81 -7.80 13.23
N GLU A 402 -19.21 -6.85 12.51
CA GLU A 402 -18.21 -5.95 13.08
C GLU A 402 -18.80 -5.02 14.15
N VAL A 403 -19.92 -4.35 13.85
CA VAL A 403 -20.59 -3.44 14.77
C VAL A 403 -21.02 -4.17 16.05
N LEU A 404 -21.66 -5.34 15.91
CA LEU A 404 -22.07 -6.13 17.08
C LEU A 404 -20.87 -6.68 17.85
N GLY A 405 -19.81 -7.12 17.15
CA GLY A 405 -18.58 -7.58 17.78
C GLY A 405 -17.94 -6.51 18.65
N TYR A 406 -17.77 -5.30 18.12
CA TYR A 406 -17.25 -4.17 18.89
C TYR A 406 -18.18 -3.75 20.03
N PHE A 407 -19.48 -3.71 19.79
CA PHE A 407 -20.47 -3.36 20.81
C PHE A 407 -20.44 -4.34 22.00
N LEU A 408 -20.29 -5.64 21.74
CA LEU A 408 -20.33 -6.68 22.77
C LEU A 408 -18.98 -6.95 23.42
N ARG A 409 -17.91 -6.39 22.89
CA ARG A 409 -16.53 -6.59 23.38
C ARG A 409 -16.39 -6.15 24.83
N GLY A 410 -15.85 -7.07 25.67
CA GLY A 410 -15.61 -6.81 27.09
C GLY A 410 -16.87 -6.68 27.96
N ARG A 411 -18.06 -6.92 27.40
CA ARG A 411 -19.32 -6.86 28.16
C ARG A 411 -19.68 -8.21 28.76
N GLU A 412 -20.38 -8.18 29.90
CA GLU A 412 -20.89 -9.35 30.59
C GLU A 412 -22.02 -10.03 29.82
N LYS A 413 -22.26 -11.33 30.12
CA LYS A 413 -23.27 -12.19 29.45
C LYS A 413 -24.67 -11.59 29.42
N ASP A 414 -25.10 -10.94 30.49
CA ASP A 414 -26.43 -10.31 30.57
C ASP A 414 -26.63 -9.22 29.55
N LYS A 415 -25.57 -8.45 29.23
CA LYS A 415 -25.61 -7.46 28.14
C LYS A 415 -25.71 -8.08 26.76
N TRP A 416 -25.06 -9.24 26.56
CA TRP A 416 -25.19 -10.01 25.32
C TRP A 416 -26.61 -10.53 25.13
N ILE A 417 -27.25 -11.11 26.17
CA ILE A 417 -28.62 -11.60 26.15
C ILE A 417 -29.58 -10.43 25.85
N GLY A 418 -29.42 -9.30 26.54
CA GLY A 418 -30.24 -8.10 26.31
C GLY A 418 -30.13 -7.53 24.90
N ALA A 419 -28.92 -7.58 24.29
CA ALA A 419 -28.72 -7.18 22.90
C ALA A 419 -29.41 -8.14 21.91
N LEU A 420 -29.27 -9.46 22.14
CA LEU A 420 -29.97 -10.48 21.34
C LEU A 420 -31.50 -10.36 21.39
N ASP A 421 -32.05 -10.06 22.56
CA ASP A 421 -33.52 -9.90 22.72
C ASP A 421 -33.98 -8.64 21.96
N LYS A 422 -33.22 -7.57 21.95
CA LYS A 422 -33.52 -6.37 21.16
C LYS A 422 -33.44 -6.65 19.67
N LEU A 423 -32.40 -7.35 19.21
CA LEU A 423 -32.24 -7.76 17.81
C LEU A 423 -33.46 -8.60 17.35
N LYS A 424 -33.85 -9.64 18.09
CA LYS A 424 -34.99 -10.50 17.76
C LYS A 424 -36.31 -9.74 17.66
N LYS A 425 -36.51 -8.70 18.48
CA LYS A 425 -37.74 -7.89 18.46
C LYS A 425 -37.79 -6.89 17.31
N SER A 426 -36.63 -6.44 16.82
CA SER A 426 -36.52 -5.42 15.79
C SER A 426 -36.45 -5.96 14.35
N TYR A 427 -36.34 -7.27 14.19
CA TYR A 427 -36.08 -7.93 12.91
C TYR A 427 -37.38 -8.21 12.13
N ILE A 428 -38.14 -7.17 11.75
CA ILE A 428 -39.25 -7.28 10.80
C ILE A 428 -38.80 -7.10 9.36
N ASP A 429 -37.75 -6.29 9.11
CA ASP A 429 -37.10 -6.12 7.81
C ASP A 429 -35.60 -6.47 7.93
N LYS A 430 -35.07 -7.21 6.94
CA LYS A 430 -33.65 -7.62 6.85
C LYS A 430 -32.69 -6.42 6.69
N ASP A 431 -32.93 -5.35 7.44
CA ASP A 431 -32.17 -4.11 7.35
C ASP A 431 -31.08 -4.04 8.44
N ILE A 432 -29.96 -3.42 8.13
CA ILE A 432 -28.86 -3.15 9.07
C ILE A 432 -29.22 -2.11 10.13
N TYR A 433 -30.26 -1.30 9.87
CA TYR A 433 -30.65 -0.19 10.74
C TYR A 433 -30.87 -0.61 12.21
N PRO A 434 -31.54 -1.72 12.55
CA PRO A 434 -31.68 -2.14 13.94
C PRO A 434 -30.35 -2.42 14.63
N VAL A 435 -29.38 -2.98 13.91
CA VAL A 435 -28.03 -3.28 14.41
C VAL A 435 -27.27 -1.99 14.71
N LEU A 436 -27.30 -1.04 13.77
CA LEU A 436 -26.67 0.27 13.95
C LEU A 436 -27.31 1.06 15.09
N LYS A 437 -28.63 0.98 15.22
CA LYS A 437 -29.37 1.64 16.29
C LYS A 437 -29.02 1.08 17.67
N ILE A 438 -28.89 -0.24 17.83
CA ILE A 438 -28.48 -0.85 19.10
C ILE A 438 -27.08 -0.38 19.51
N SER A 439 -26.17 -0.29 18.54
CA SER A 439 -24.81 0.22 18.78
C SER A 439 -24.84 1.70 19.18
N TYR A 440 -25.61 2.52 18.46
CA TYR A 440 -25.79 3.95 18.74
C TYR A 440 -26.42 4.22 20.11
N ASP A 441 -27.50 3.52 20.44
CA ASP A 441 -28.18 3.62 21.75
C ASP A 441 -27.30 3.15 22.93
N GLY A 442 -26.25 2.41 22.63
CA GLY A 442 -25.27 1.95 23.62
C GLY A 442 -24.09 2.90 23.86
N LEU A 443 -24.01 4.00 23.10
CA LEU A 443 -23.05 5.09 23.31
C LEU A 443 -23.54 6.02 24.45
N ASP A 444 -22.61 6.68 25.12
CA ASP A 444 -22.95 7.76 26.05
C ASP A 444 -23.40 9.04 25.33
N GLU A 445 -24.04 9.98 26.05
CA GLU A 445 -24.58 11.23 25.44
C GLU A 445 -23.50 12.10 24.75
N GLN A 446 -22.24 12.03 25.19
CA GLN A 446 -21.15 12.78 24.55
C GLN A 446 -20.70 12.10 23.24
N GLN A 447 -20.66 10.76 23.21
CA GLN A 447 -20.32 9.97 22.03
C GLN A 447 -21.43 9.98 20.96
N GLN A 448 -22.71 10.18 21.36
CA GLN A 448 -23.84 10.30 20.42
C GLN A 448 -23.87 11.65 19.70
N ARG A 449 -23.22 12.70 20.25
CA ARG A 449 -23.19 14.07 19.72
C ARG A 449 -21.97 14.39 18.88
N SER A 450 -20.95 13.53 18.89
CA SER A 450 -19.74 13.63 18.08
C SER A 450 -19.85 12.83 16.78
#